data_4962c00e081bd66dd40e204078b3b05a
#
_entry.id   4962c00e081bd66dd40e204078b3b05a
#
_cell.length_a   1.000
_cell.length_b   1.000
_cell.length_c   1.000
_cell.angle_alpha   90.00
_cell.angle_beta   90.00
_cell.angle_gamma   90.00
#
_symmetry.space_group_name_H-M   'P 1'
#
loop_
_entity.id
_entity.type
_entity.pdbx_description
1 polymer ?
#
loop_
_entity_poly.entity_id
_entity_poly.type
_entity_poly.pdbx_seq_one_letter_code
_entity_poly.pdbx_strand_id
1 'polypeptide(L)'
;MTEPTFGITFLSDDNEPRPAVGSDLSVVGIVAPSPLADADAFPLDTPVLVFSDQSAMTAKLGDGPIYDAFEAINQQLAELQIAAKIVVVRVAQGDTIAETIANIRGDANAKTGIHALLDAGTILGVIPRLISCPGFTSQRFGDDQANAVVAALPGVLDRLLAVAVIDGPGSTRQDAVDWRETVSSKRIVPVEPAAKVMAGDGSILVKPLSPYVIGRAVRRDYEKGGYPFHSFANQPVNGIVGPSRPIAFSLTDGATEGQDLLSNNIGVLIRGEIGVETTIADGGFVYVGTDTCADDELWRFYNVVRGRDYIHLLFLRTLRYYLGKFNITGQAVQSVINTMEFALRDLKADQHILGYKVGFTKDQNSPENLRLGKFTVRFAAEEPPVLRRLVIQSARYRPALDALLDDLLTQLELAA
;
A
#
# COMPACT_ATOMS: atom_id res chain seq x y z
N MET A 1 1.30 -27.00 49.88
CA MET A 1 2.76 -27.19 49.98
C MET A 1 3.29 -25.96 50.68
N THR A 2 4.08 -26.18 51.75
CA THR A 2 4.73 -25.06 52.44
C THR A 2 5.90 -24.56 51.57
N GLU A 3 5.99 -23.27 51.40
CA GLU A 3 7.07 -22.63 50.64
C GLU A 3 8.42 -22.92 51.30
N PRO A 4 9.48 -23.21 50.52
CA PRO A 4 10.82 -23.46 51.07
C PRO A 4 11.38 -22.14 51.65
N THR A 5 12.02 -22.22 52.83
CA THR A 5 12.71 -21.08 53.45
C THR A 5 13.92 -20.64 52.64
N PHE A 6 14.53 -21.57 51.90
CA PHE A 6 15.61 -21.34 50.95
C PHE A 6 15.40 -22.25 49.74
N GLY A 7 15.01 -21.67 48.61
CA GLY A 7 14.68 -22.46 47.41
C GLY A 7 13.99 -21.62 46.33
N ILE A 8 13.51 -22.29 45.30
CA ILE A 8 12.78 -21.68 44.18
C ILE A 8 11.35 -22.24 44.18
N THR A 9 10.36 -21.36 44.16
CA THR A 9 8.94 -21.73 43.99
C THR A 9 8.55 -21.44 42.53
N PHE A 10 8.03 -22.45 41.85
CA PHE A 10 7.45 -22.23 40.49
C PHE A 10 5.97 -21.91 40.64
N LEU A 11 5.61 -20.74 40.17
CA LEU A 11 4.20 -20.31 40.05
C LEU A 11 3.83 -20.38 38.57
N SER A 12 2.77 -21.12 38.24
CA SER A 12 2.18 -21.08 36.92
C SER A 12 1.24 -19.90 36.82
N ASP A 13 1.50 -18.96 35.92
CA ASP A 13 0.58 -17.87 35.61
C ASP A 13 -0.21 -18.26 34.35
N ASP A 14 -1.52 -18.48 34.49
CA ASP A 14 -2.43 -18.82 33.40
C ASP A 14 -2.84 -17.58 32.57
N ASN A 15 -2.27 -16.42 32.88
CA ASN A 15 -2.51 -15.15 32.21
C ASN A 15 -1.45 -14.77 31.16
N GLU A 16 -0.82 -15.73 30.55
CA GLU A 16 0.13 -15.44 29.46
C GLU A 16 -0.55 -14.65 28.34
N PRO A 17 0.05 -13.53 27.88
CA PRO A 17 -0.43 -12.81 26.72
C PRO A 17 -0.36 -13.72 25.51
N ARG A 18 -1.43 -13.72 24.72
CA ARG A 18 -1.47 -14.54 23.51
C ARG A 18 -0.56 -13.98 22.44
N PRO A 19 0.11 -14.84 21.65
CA PRO A 19 0.90 -14.39 20.53
C PRO A 19 0.02 -13.61 19.53
N ALA A 20 0.54 -12.51 19.03
CA ALA A 20 -0.11 -11.69 18.04
C ALA A 20 -0.25 -12.45 16.70
N VAL A 21 -1.39 -12.33 16.04
CA VAL A 21 -1.68 -13.00 14.77
C VAL A 21 -1.78 -11.98 13.66
N GLY A 22 -0.75 -11.87 12.83
CA GLY A 22 -0.69 -10.98 11.67
C GLY A 22 -1.78 -11.26 10.63
N SER A 23 -2.05 -10.26 9.79
CA SER A 23 -2.97 -10.35 8.65
C SER A 23 -2.22 -10.17 7.35
N ASP A 24 -2.65 -10.87 6.30
CA ASP A 24 -2.14 -10.70 4.95
C ASP A 24 -2.77 -9.44 4.32
N LEU A 25 -1.95 -8.42 4.05
CA LEU A 25 -2.36 -7.19 3.39
C LEU A 25 -1.97 -7.14 1.90
N SER A 26 -1.50 -8.27 1.35
CA SER A 26 -1.09 -8.38 -0.05
C SER A 26 -2.20 -8.95 -0.95
N VAL A 27 -3.39 -9.23 -0.41
CA VAL A 27 -4.53 -9.71 -1.19
C VAL A 27 -5.04 -8.59 -2.10
N VAL A 28 -5.10 -8.86 -3.40
CA VAL A 28 -5.50 -7.90 -4.43
C VAL A 28 -6.99 -8.03 -4.73
N GLY A 29 -7.68 -6.92 -4.96
CA GLY A 29 -9.05 -6.85 -5.48
C GLY A 29 -9.06 -6.15 -6.84
N ILE A 30 -9.58 -6.81 -7.87
CA ILE A 30 -9.71 -6.25 -9.21
C ILE A 30 -11.18 -6.21 -9.59
N VAL A 31 -11.66 -5.02 -9.97
CA VAL A 31 -13.03 -4.81 -10.45
C VAL A 31 -12.97 -4.20 -11.84
N ALA A 32 -13.37 -4.94 -12.85
CA ALA A 32 -13.38 -4.48 -14.23
C ALA A 32 -14.32 -5.34 -15.10
N PRO A 33 -14.68 -4.90 -16.31
CA PRO A 33 -15.38 -5.74 -17.27
C PRO A 33 -14.42 -6.81 -17.83
N SER A 34 -14.98 -7.98 -18.14
CA SER A 34 -14.32 -9.02 -18.92
C SER A 34 -15.39 -9.72 -19.76
N PRO A 35 -15.74 -9.17 -20.93
CA PRO A 35 -16.86 -9.67 -21.72
C PRO A 35 -16.63 -11.09 -22.29
N LEU A 36 -15.36 -11.50 -22.45
CA LEU A 36 -14.97 -12.80 -22.97
C LEU A 36 -14.77 -13.85 -21.87
N ALA A 37 -14.97 -13.48 -20.59
CA ALA A 37 -14.83 -14.43 -19.49
C ALA A 37 -15.93 -15.49 -19.48
N ASP A 38 -15.53 -16.70 -19.08
CA ASP A 38 -16.45 -17.80 -18.78
C ASP A 38 -17.41 -17.37 -17.65
N ALA A 39 -18.71 -17.30 -17.95
CA ALA A 39 -19.72 -16.79 -17.04
C ALA A 39 -19.96 -17.71 -15.82
N ASP A 40 -19.72 -19.01 -15.96
CA ASP A 40 -19.83 -19.97 -14.86
C ASP A 40 -18.65 -19.87 -13.90
N ALA A 41 -17.46 -19.63 -14.44
CA ALA A 41 -16.24 -19.44 -13.63
C ALA A 41 -16.18 -18.06 -12.97
N PHE A 42 -16.67 -17.02 -13.66
CA PHE A 42 -16.65 -15.63 -13.21
C PHE A 42 -18.06 -15.01 -13.39
N PRO A 43 -19.02 -15.34 -12.51
CA PRO A 43 -20.34 -14.71 -12.55
C PRO A 43 -20.24 -13.20 -12.31
N LEU A 44 -21.19 -12.43 -12.85
CA LEU A 44 -21.23 -10.97 -12.67
C LEU A 44 -21.42 -10.61 -11.19
N ASP A 45 -20.76 -9.52 -10.77
CA ASP A 45 -20.87 -8.93 -9.43
C ASP A 45 -20.65 -9.91 -8.28
N THR A 46 -19.93 -11.00 -8.55
CA THR A 46 -19.64 -12.05 -7.56
C THR A 46 -18.12 -12.12 -7.37
N PRO A 47 -17.62 -12.01 -6.13
CA PRO A 47 -16.19 -12.14 -5.89
C PRO A 47 -15.72 -13.58 -6.08
N VAL A 48 -14.65 -13.77 -6.86
CA VAL A 48 -14.00 -15.05 -7.14
C VAL A 48 -12.53 -14.95 -6.77
N LEU A 49 -12.01 -15.88 -5.97
CA LEU A 49 -10.59 -15.95 -5.61
C LEU A 49 -9.83 -16.76 -6.66
N VAL A 50 -8.77 -16.15 -7.21
CA VAL A 50 -7.85 -16.80 -8.14
C VAL A 50 -6.42 -16.53 -7.67
N PHE A 51 -5.56 -17.54 -7.68
CA PHE A 51 -4.13 -17.33 -7.53
C PHE A 51 -3.53 -17.00 -8.90
N SER A 52 -2.63 -16.04 -8.94
CA SER A 52 -2.15 -15.47 -10.20
C SER A 52 -1.37 -16.46 -11.08
N ASP A 53 -0.89 -17.59 -10.52
CA ASP A 53 -0.22 -18.69 -11.21
C ASP A 53 -1.17 -19.79 -11.70
N GLN A 54 -2.46 -19.71 -11.40
CA GLN A 54 -3.48 -20.67 -11.85
C GLN A 54 -3.85 -20.45 -13.32
N SER A 55 -2.99 -20.87 -14.24
CA SER A 55 -3.16 -20.65 -15.69
C SER A 55 -4.49 -21.14 -16.23
N ALA A 56 -5.02 -22.25 -15.72
CA ALA A 56 -6.32 -22.80 -16.13
C ALA A 56 -7.51 -21.88 -15.76
N MET A 57 -7.43 -21.19 -14.62
CA MET A 57 -8.46 -20.22 -14.23
C MET A 57 -8.25 -18.88 -14.94
N THR A 58 -7.00 -18.44 -15.07
CA THR A 58 -6.67 -17.19 -15.76
C THR A 58 -7.07 -17.23 -17.23
N ALA A 59 -6.90 -18.38 -17.91
CA ALA A 59 -7.35 -18.57 -19.30
C ALA A 59 -8.86 -18.40 -19.48
N LYS A 60 -9.68 -18.68 -18.45
CA LYS A 60 -11.14 -18.48 -18.49
C LYS A 60 -11.58 -17.02 -18.37
N LEU A 61 -10.64 -16.09 -18.06
CA LEU A 61 -10.95 -14.66 -18.08
C LEU A 61 -11.12 -14.10 -19.49
N GLY A 62 -10.50 -14.77 -20.48
CA GLY A 62 -10.42 -14.23 -21.83
C GLY A 62 -9.62 -12.92 -21.88
N ASP A 63 -9.43 -12.40 -23.08
CA ASP A 63 -8.72 -11.11 -23.25
C ASP A 63 -9.55 -9.96 -22.68
N GLY A 64 -8.89 -9.08 -21.92
CA GLY A 64 -9.56 -7.93 -21.34
C GLY A 64 -8.82 -7.33 -20.13
N PRO A 65 -9.35 -6.24 -19.53
CA PRO A 65 -8.69 -5.52 -18.46
C PRO A 65 -8.32 -6.37 -17.23
N ILE A 66 -9.11 -7.39 -16.90
CA ILE A 66 -8.82 -8.29 -15.78
C ILE A 66 -7.64 -9.19 -16.11
N TYR A 67 -7.63 -9.80 -17.30
CA TYR A 67 -6.51 -10.64 -17.74
C TYR A 67 -5.21 -9.84 -17.81
N ASP A 68 -5.26 -8.65 -18.39
CA ASP A 68 -4.12 -7.72 -18.46
C ASP A 68 -3.57 -7.39 -17.07
N ALA A 69 -4.44 -7.22 -16.08
CA ALA A 69 -4.02 -6.97 -14.71
C ALA A 69 -3.32 -8.17 -14.07
N PHE A 70 -3.76 -9.40 -14.37
CA PHE A 70 -3.07 -10.61 -13.92
C PHE A 70 -1.67 -10.70 -14.52
N GLU A 71 -1.53 -10.47 -15.82
CA GLU A 71 -0.22 -10.46 -16.50
C GLU A 71 0.70 -9.40 -15.90
N ALA A 72 0.20 -8.18 -15.68
CA ALA A 72 0.96 -7.09 -15.08
C ALA A 72 1.48 -7.43 -13.69
N ILE A 73 0.64 -8.04 -12.84
CA ILE A 73 1.01 -8.48 -11.49
C ILE A 73 2.05 -9.61 -11.57
N ASN A 74 1.81 -10.63 -12.39
CA ASN A 74 2.72 -11.77 -12.55
C ASN A 74 4.11 -11.35 -13.01
N GLN A 75 4.22 -10.38 -13.92
CA GLN A 75 5.49 -9.84 -14.38
C GLN A 75 6.33 -9.23 -13.25
N GLN A 76 5.69 -8.70 -12.19
CA GLN A 76 6.42 -8.20 -11.03
C GLN A 76 6.88 -9.33 -10.09
N LEU A 77 6.21 -10.47 -10.10
CA LEU A 77 6.42 -11.59 -9.17
C LEU A 77 7.28 -12.72 -9.75
N ALA A 78 7.44 -12.75 -11.07
CA ALA A 78 8.06 -13.87 -11.80
C ALA A 78 9.45 -14.27 -11.27
N GLU A 79 10.29 -13.30 -10.92
CA GLU A 79 11.64 -13.56 -10.37
C GLU A 79 11.61 -14.27 -9.02
N LEU A 80 10.56 -14.08 -8.23
CA LEU A 80 10.39 -14.67 -6.90
C LEU A 80 9.65 -16.01 -6.93
N GLN A 81 9.07 -16.38 -8.07
CA GLN A 81 8.26 -17.59 -8.25
C GLN A 81 7.13 -17.71 -7.20
N ILE A 82 6.46 -16.58 -6.93
CA ILE A 82 5.32 -16.50 -6.01
C ILE A 82 4.05 -16.12 -6.76
N ALA A 83 2.91 -16.51 -6.21
CA ALA A 83 1.58 -16.17 -6.72
C ALA A 83 0.90 -15.12 -5.83
N ALA A 84 0.25 -14.14 -6.45
CA ALA A 84 -0.65 -13.22 -5.75
C ALA A 84 -2.03 -13.87 -5.54
N LYS A 85 -2.67 -13.56 -4.41
CA LYS A 85 -4.09 -13.85 -4.17
C LYS A 85 -4.91 -12.72 -4.75
N ILE A 86 -5.72 -12.99 -5.76
CA ILE A 86 -6.50 -11.97 -6.46
C ILE A 86 -7.99 -12.30 -6.32
N VAL A 87 -8.74 -11.38 -5.74
CA VAL A 87 -10.21 -11.42 -5.71
C VAL A 87 -10.70 -10.64 -6.92
N VAL A 88 -11.32 -11.34 -7.85
CA VAL A 88 -11.89 -10.80 -9.08
C VAL A 88 -13.38 -10.53 -8.88
N VAL A 89 -13.83 -9.34 -9.23
CA VAL A 89 -15.24 -9.01 -9.43
C VAL A 89 -15.44 -8.59 -10.87
N ARG A 90 -16.03 -9.46 -11.65
CA ARG A 90 -16.39 -9.17 -13.04
C ARG A 90 -17.68 -8.36 -13.09
N VAL A 91 -17.69 -7.26 -13.81
CA VAL A 91 -18.89 -6.45 -14.06
C VAL A 91 -19.31 -6.51 -15.52
N ALA A 92 -20.56 -6.18 -15.79
CA ALA A 92 -21.03 -6.07 -17.17
C ALA A 92 -20.33 -4.89 -17.87
N GLN A 93 -19.91 -5.08 -19.12
CA GLN A 93 -19.49 -4.00 -20.00
C GLN A 93 -20.73 -3.28 -20.49
N GLY A 94 -20.77 -1.95 -20.38
CA GLY A 94 -21.83 -1.12 -20.97
C GLY A 94 -21.54 -0.81 -22.44
N ASP A 95 -22.53 -0.28 -23.14
CA ASP A 95 -22.39 0.19 -24.52
C ASP A 95 -21.49 1.44 -24.61
N THR A 96 -21.39 2.17 -23.51
CA THR A 96 -20.54 3.36 -23.36
C THR A 96 -19.57 3.21 -22.20
N ILE A 97 -18.48 4.01 -22.22
CA ILE A 97 -17.54 4.09 -21.09
C ILE A 97 -18.26 4.53 -19.81
N ALA A 98 -19.22 5.48 -19.91
CA ALA A 98 -19.97 5.96 -18.78
C ALA A 98 -20.82 4.87 -18.12
N GLU A 99 -21.48 4.02 -18.91
CA GLU A 99 -22.23 2.88 -18.40
C GLU A 99 -21.30 1.83 -17.77
N THR A 100 -20.16 1.56 -18.38
CA THR A 100 -19.16 0.66 -17.80
C THR A 100 -18.67 1.17 -16.44
N ILE A 101 -18.38 2.47 -16.33
CA ILE A 101 -17.99 3.11 -15.07
C ILE A 101 -19.12 3.03 -14.04
N ALA A 102 -20.37 3.19 -14.45
CA ALA A 102 -21.52 3.02 -13.56
C ALA A 102 -21.65 1.57 -13.06
N ASN A 103 -21.39 0.58 -13.90
CA ASN A 103 -21.38 -0.83 -13.52
C ASN A 103 -20.22 -1.16 -12.56
N ILE A 104 -19.03 -0.60 -12.80
CA ILE A 104 -17.87 -0.77 -11.88
C ILE A 104 -18.15 -0.11 -10.53
N ARG A 105 -18.71 1.12 -10.52
CA ARG A 105 -19.15 1.76 -9.28
C ARG A 105 -20.16 0.91 -8.55
N GLY A 106 -21.12 0.33 -9.27
CA GLY A 106 -22.17 -0.49 -8.72
C GLY A 106 -23.09 0.23 -7.75
N ASP A 107 -23.81 -0.55 -6.96
CA ASP A 107 -24.76 -0.10 -5.94
C ASP A 107 -24.44 -0.75 -4.59
N ALA A 108 -24.45 0.07 -3.53
CA ALA A 108 -24.11 -0.38 -2.17
C ALA A 108 -25.16 -1.30 -1.55
N ASN A 109 -26.44 -1.15 -1.91
CA ASN A 109 -27.53 -1.96 -1.36
C ASN A 109 -27.62 -3.31 -2.10
N ALA A 110 -27.47 -3.28 -3.43
CA ALA A 110 -27.42 -4.48 -4.27
C ALA A 110 -26.08 -5.21 -4.17
N LYS A 111 -25.03 -4.56 -3.59
CA LYS A 111 -23.67 -5.08 -3.46
C LYS A 111 -23.06 -5.48 -4.81
N THR A 112 -23.21 -4.63 -5.81
CA THR A 112 -22.65 -4.81 -7.16
C THR A 112 -21.40 -3.96 -7.34
N GLY A 113 -20.62 -4.21 -8.40
CA GLY A 113 -19.41 -3.47 -8.73
C GLY A 113 -18.37 -3.52 -7.60
N ILE A 114 -17.78 -2.37 -7.22
CA ILE A 114 -16.79 -2.28 -6.15
C ILE A 114 -17.34 -2.71 -4.79
N HIS A 115 -18.65 -2.60 -4.58
CA HIS A 115 -19.30 -2.98 -3.33
C HIS A 115 -19.37 -4.51 -3.14
N ALA A 116 -19.30 -5.31 -4.21
CA ALA A 116 -19.21 -6.76 -4.12
C ALA A 116 -17.94 -7.24 -3.38
N LEU A 117 -16.85 -6.46 -3.42
CA LEU A 117 -15.63 -6.78 -2.66
C LEU A 117 -15.85 -6.90 -1.16
N LEU A 118 -16.89 -6.24 -0.62
CA LEU A 118 -17.22 -6.30 0.80
C LEU A 118 -17.68 -7.69 1.25
N ASP A 119 -18.22 -8.48 0.34
CA ASP A 119 -18.69 -9.85 0.61
C ASP A 119 -17.59 -10.90 0.43
N ALA A 120 -16.42 -10.54 -0.10
CA ALA A 120 -15.29 -11.46 -0.30
C ALA A 120 -14.88 -12.19 0.99
N GLY A 121 -14.88 -11.49 2.13
CA GLY A 121 -14.59 -12.09 3.42
C GLY A 121 -15.56 -13.19 3.82
N THR A 122 -16.85 -13.03 3.52
CA THR A 122 -17.90 -13.99 3.86
C THR A 122 -17.93 -15.16 2.86
N ILE A 123 -17.75 -14.89 1.57
CA ILE A 123 -17.87 -15.89 0.51
C ILE A 123 -16.58 -16.69 0.36
N LEU A 124 -15.42 -16.02 0.41
CA LEU A 124 -14.12 -16.60 0.07
C LEU A 124 -13.21 -16.83 1.28
N GLY A 125 -13.57 -16.27 2.46
CA GLY A 125 -12.69 -16.26 3.63
C GLY A 125 -11.46 -15.36 3.50
N VAL A 126 -11.41 -14.53 2.45
CA VAL A 126 -10.27 -13.65 2.13
C VAL A 126 -10.78 -12.23 1.90
N ILE A 127 -10.06 -11.22 2.38
CA ILE A 127 -10.43 -9.82 2.25
C ILE A 127 -9.38 -9.09 1.42
N PRO A 128 -9.74 -8.48 0.28
CA PRO A 128 -8.81 -7.70 -0.53
C PRO A 128 -8.37 -6.43 0.21
N ARG A 129 -7.07 -6.09 0.07
CA ARG A 129 -6.41 -4.97 0.74
C ARG A 129 -5.73 -4.00 -0.22
N LEU A 130 -5.47 -4.44 -1.44
CA LEU A 130 -4.95 -3.64 -2.54
C LEU A 130 -5.96 -3.68 -3.67
N ILE A 131 -6.58 -2.56 -4.03
CA ILE A 131 -7.70 -2.53 -4.97
C ILE A 131 -7.32 -1.76 -6.23
N SER A 132 -7.73 -2.25 -7.40
CA SER A 132 -7.65 -1.56 -8.67
C SER A 132 -8.92 -1.76 -9.50
N CYS A 133 -9.27 -0.69 -10.22
CA CYS A 133 -10.27 -0.70 -11.30
C CYS A 133 -9.55 -0.26 -12.59
N PRO A 134 -8.71 -1.13 -13.19
CA PRO A 134 -7.72 -0.76 -14.19
C PRO A 134 -8.37 -0.15 -15.43
N GLY A 135 -7.92 1.07 -15.80
CA GLY A 135 -8.38 1.79 -16.97
C GLY A 135 -9.71 2.54 -16.84
N PHE A 136 -10.36 2.51 -15.67
CA PHE A 136 -11.69 3.12 -15.47
C PHE A 136 -11.73 4.16 -14.34
N THR A 137 -10.58 4.72 -13.96
CA THR A 137 -10.46 5.69 -12.86
C THR A 137 -10.06 7.09 -13.31
N SER A 138 -9.64 7.25 -14.58
CA SER A 138 -9.13 8.51 -15.11
C SER A 138 -10.20 9.41 -15.75
N GLN A 139 -11.33 8.83 -16.18
CA GLN A 139 -12.36 9.56 -16.95
C GLN A 139 -13.10 10.54 -16.05
N ARG A 140 -13.18 11.80 -16.52
CA ARG A 140 -13.99 12.85 -15.90
C ARG A 140 -15.08 13.26 -16.89
N PHE A 141 -16.32 13.41 -16.43
CA PHE A 141 -17.44 13.86 -17.23
C PHE A 141 -17.72 15.36 -17.06
N GLY A 142 -16.90 16.06 -16.31
CA GLY A 142 -16.89 17.51 -16.08
C GLY A 142 -15.58 17.90 -15.39
N ASP A 143 -15.16 19.16 -15.56
CA ASP A 143 -13.83 19.62 -15.12
C ASP A 143 -13.63 19.48 -13.60
N ASP A 144 -14.65 19.77 -12.81
CA ASP A 144 -14.61 19.68 -11.33
C ASP A 144 -15.26 18.40 -10.79
N GLN A 145 -15.52 17.41 -11.64
CA GLN A 145 -16.18 16.17 -11.22
C GLN A 145 -15.16 15.03 -11.07
N ALA A 146 -15.14 14.43 -9.89
CA ALA A 146 -14.41 13.18 -9.68
C ALA A 146 -15.00 12.05 -10.54
N ASN A 147 -14.17 11.12 -10.97
CA ASN A 147 -14.63 9.86 -11.55
C ASN A 147 -15.58 9.15 -10.58
N ALA A 148 -16.71 8.62 -11.07
CA ALA A 148 -17.75 8.04 -10.23
C ALA A 148 -17.28 6.82 -9.44
N VAL A 149 -16.34 6.03 -9.98
CA VAL A 149 -15.71 4.90 -9.26
C VAL A 149 -14.83 5.45 -8.14
N VAL A 150 -13.97 6.43 -8.46
CA VAL A 150 -13.03 7.02 -7.49
C VAL A 150 -13.77 7.69 -6.34
N ALA A 151 -14.87 8.39 -6.63
CA ALA A 151 -15.71 9.02 -5.61
C ALA A 151 -16.37 8.00 -4.65
N ALA A 152 -16.68 6.80 -5.13
CA ALA A 152 -17.30 5.74 -4.31
C ALA A 152 -16.30 4.87 -3.53
N LEU A 153 -15.03 4.82 -3.97
CA LEU A 153 -13.99 3.99 -3.37
C LEU A 153 -13.77 4.24 -1.87
N PRO A 154 -13.70 5.48 -1.34
CA PRO A 154 -13.36 5.70 0.07
C PRO A 154 -14.25 4.92 1.05
N GLY A 155 -15.56 4.87 0.80
CA GLY A 155 -16.51 4.13 1.65
C GLY A 155 -16.27 2.62 1.66
N VAL A 156 -15.82 2.04 0.55
CA VAL A 156 -15.46 0.62 0.44
C VAL A 156 -14.09 0.37 1.09
N LEU A 157 -13.11 1.22 0.82
CA LEU A 157 -11.75 1.11 1.33
C LEU A 157 -11.68 1.21 2.86
N ASP A 158 -12.46 2.10 3.47
CA ASP A 158 -12.52 2.23 4.92
C ASP A 158 -13.06 0.95 5.59
N ARG A 159 -14.09 0.36 5.00
CA ARG A 159 -14.69 -0.89 5.52
C ARG A 159 -13.76 -2.10 5.34
N LEU A 160 -13.01 -2.13 4.24
CA LEU A 160 -12.04 -3.20 3.97
C LEU A 160 -10.68 -2.95 4.63
N LEU A 161 -10.39 -1.78 5.19
CA LEU A 161 -9.05 -1.35 5.57
C LEU A 161 -8.07 -1.62 4.41
N ALA A 162 -8.41 -1.12 3.24
CA ALA A 162 -7.69 -1.33 1.98
C ALA A 162 -7.19 -0.01 1.40
N VAL A 163 -6.23 -0.10 0.48
CA VAL A 163 -5.73 1.02 -0.31
C VAL A 163 -6.00 0.72 -1.78
N ALA A 164 -6.47 1.72 -2.53
CA ALA A 164 -6.65 1.61 -3.97
C ALA A 164 -5.53 2.33 -4.72
N VAL A 165 -5.05 1.72 -5.81
CA VAL A 165 -4.19 2.36 -6.79
C VAL A 165 -5.03 2.71 -8.00
N ILE A 166 -5.05 3.98 -8.38
CA ILE A 166 -5.89 4.52 -9.45
C ILE A 166 -5.05 5.11 -10.58
N ASP A 167 -5.48 4.86 -11.81
CA ASP A 167 -4.81 5.36 -13.02
C ASP A 167 -5.27 6.78 -13.35
N GLY A 168 -4.32 7.66 -13.63
CA GLY A 168 -4.56 9.00 -14.11
C GLY A 168 -4.82 9.08 -15.62
N PRO A 169 -5.10 10.28 -16.16
CA PRO A 169 -5.50 10.48 -17.57
C PRO A 169 -4.40 10.15 -18.59
N GLY A 170 -3.12 10.23 -18.24
CA GLY A 170 -2.00 9.91 -19.14
C GLY A 170 -1.81 10.91 -20.30
N SER A 171 -2.55 12.01 -20.35
CA SER A 171 -2.57 12.99 -21.42
C SER A 171 -1.52 14.08 -21.24
N THR A 172 -1.80 15.05 -20.36
CA THR A 172 -0.91 16.18 -20.05
C THR A 172 -0.68 16.29 -18.56
N ARG A 173 0.36 17.04 -18.17
CA ARG A 173 0.64 17.37 -16.77
C ARG A 173 -0.57 18.06 -16.12
N GLN A 174 -1.17 19.06 -16.82
CA GLN A 174 -2.29 19.83 -16.26
C GLN A 174 -3.51 18.94 -16.02
N ASP A 175 -3.86 18.10 -17.00
CA ASP A 175 -4.99 17.17 -16.84
C ASP A 175 -4.78 16.20 -15.66
N ALA A 176 -3.54 15.77 -15.42
CA ALA A 176 -3.22 14.91 -14.29
C ALA A 176 -3.39 15.64 -12.95
N VAL A 177 -2.97 16.90 -12.86
CA VAL A 177 -3.13 17.73 -11.65
C VAL A 177 -4.61 18.02 -11.41
N ASP A 178 -5.35 18.48 -12.43
CA ASP A 178 -6.78 18.78 -12.32
C ASP A 178 -7.58 17.52 -11.92
N TRP A 179 -7.22 16.35 -12.48
CA TRP A 179 -7.82 15.08 -12.08
C TRP A 179 -7.52 14.75 -10.63
N ARG A 180 -6.26 14.93 -10.19
CA ARG A 180 -5.85 14.66 -8.82
C ARG A 180 -6.57 15.54 -7.80
N GLU A 181 -6.82 16.81 -8.12
CA GLU A 181 -7.52 17.76 -7.24
C GLU A 181 -8.97 17.37 -6.97
N THR A 182 -9.58 16.55 -7.83
CA THR A 182 -10.95 16.02 -7.60
C THR A 182 -11.02 14.93 -6.54
N VAL A 183 -9.87 14.45 -6.01
CA VAL A 183 -9.80 13.27 -5.14
C VAL A 183 -9.13 13.64 -3.83
N SER A 184 -9.80 13.38 -2.71
CA SER A 184 -9.27 13.52 -1.35
C SER A 184 -9.51 12.25 -0.56
N SER A 185 -8.46 11.46 -0.35
CA SER A 185 -8.50 10.24 0.48
C SER A 185 -7.11 9.72 0.81
N LYS A 186 -6.87 9.41 2.07
CA LYS A 186 -5.64 8.75 2.53
C LYS A 186 -5.48 7.30 2.05
N ARG A 187 -6.51 6.73 1.41
CA ARG A 187 -6.54 5.34 0.96
C ARG A 187 -6.43 5.19 -0.56
N ILE A 188 -6.19 6.29 -1.27
CA ILE A 188 -6.08 6.30 -2.72
C ILE A 188 -4.68 6.75 -3.11
N VAL A 189 -4.03 5.97 -3.97
CA VAL A 189 -2.69 6.21 -4.52
C VAL A 189 -2.85 6.46 -6.02
N PRO A 190 -2.66 7.70 -6.51
CA PRO A 190 -2.76 8.03 -7.92
C PRO A 190 -1.46 7.72 -8.65
N VAL A 191 -1.54 7.18 -9.88
CA VAL A 191 -0.37 6.82 -10.69
C VAL A 191 -0.49 7.32 -12.12
N GLU A 192 0.62 7.78 -12.69
CA GLU A 192 0.79 8.37 -14.02
C GLU A 192 2.16 8.01 -14.63
N PRO A 193 2.31 7.98 -15.95
CA PRO A 193 1.30 7.73 -16.96
C PRO A 193 1.05 6.22 -17.14
N ALA A 194 0.17 5.83 -18.04
CA ALA A 194 -0.04 4.43 -18.40
C ALA A 194 1.25 3.79 -18.95
N ALA A 195 1.34 2.47 -18.92
CA ALA A 195 2.49 1.71 -19.39
C ALA A 195 2.33 1.27 -20.85
N LYS A 196 3.41 1.30 -21.62
CA LYS A 196 3.51 0.64 -22.93
C LYS A 196 4.01 -0.77 -22.73
N VAL A 197 3.37 -1.73 -23.36
CA VAL A 197 3.75 -3.14 -23.36
C VAL A 197 3.85 -3.67 -24.77
N MET A 198 4.69 -4.67 -24.99
CA MET A 198 4.80 -5.36 -26.27
C MET A 198 3.80 -6.51 -26.27
N ALA A 199 2.91 -6.52 -27.24
CA ALA A 199 2.01 -7.64 -27.48
C ALA A 199 2.74 -8.80 -28.18
N GLY A 200 2.13 -9.99 -28.18
CA GLY A 200 2.71 -11.19 -28.79
C GLY A 200 2.94 -11.08 -30.32
N ASP A 201 2.22 -10.19 -31.00
CA ASP A 201 2.40 -9.86 -32.43
C ASP A 201 3.47 -8.79 -32.69
N GLY A 202 4.14 -8.28 -31.64
CA GLY A 202 5.14 -7.22 -31.73
C GLY A 202 4.56 -5.79 -31.74
N SER A 203 3.25 -5.61 -31.69
CA SER A 203 2.62 -4.30 -31.55
C SER A 203 2.82 -3.72 -30.15
N ILE A 204 2.76 -2.40 -30.02
CA ILE A 204 2.84 -1.73 -28.73
C ILE A 204 1.43 -1.33 -28.29
N LEU A 205 1.02 -1.86 -27.14
CA LEU A 205 -0.24 -1.56 -26.49
C LEU A 205 -0.03 -0.64 -25.29
N VAL A 206 -1.02 0.22 -25.00
CA VAL A 206 -1.03 1.03 -23.79
C VAL A 206 -1.96 0.37 -22.78
N LYS A 207 -1.41 0.05 -21.60
CA LYS A 207 -2.13 -0.63 -20.50
C LYS A 207 -2.11 0.25 -19.25
N PRO A 208 -3.14 0.15 -18.38
CA PRO A 208 -3.17 0.85 -17.10
C PRO A 208 -1.92 0.53 -16.24
N LEU A 209 -1.41 1.51 -15.50
CA LEU A 209 -0.22 1.36 -14.65
C LEU A 209 -0.56 0.72 -13.30
N SER A 210 -1.78 0.93 -12.78
CA SER A 210 -2.18 0.51 -11.43
C SER A 210 -1.94 -0.97 -11.13
N PRO A 211 -2.16 -1.96 -12.03
CA PRO A 211 -1.86 -3.35 -11.74
C PRO A 211 -0.35 -3.64 -11.58
N TYR A 212 0.50 -2.94 -12.34
CA TYR A 212 1.96 -3.05 -12.20
C TYR A 212 2.42 -2.56 -10.84
N VAL A 213 1.90 -1.41 -10.40
CA VAL A 213 2.22 -0.83 -9.08
C VAL A 213 1.70 -1.73 -7.95
N ILE A 214 0.51 -2.31 -8.09
CA ILE A 214 -0.01 -3.31 -7.14
C ILE A 214 0.88 -4.55 -7.10
N GLY A 215 1.30 -5.06 -8.24
CA GLY A 215 2.25 -6.18 -8.30
C GLY A 215 3.56 -5.87 -7.57
N ARG A 216 4.08 -4.64 -7.69
CA ARG A 216 5.25 -4.16 -6.92
C ARG A 216 4.97 -4.11 -5.42
N ALA A 217 3.77 -3.68 -5.01
CA ALA A 217 3.36 -3.67 -3.61
C ALA A 217 3.31 -5.09 -3.02
N VAL A 218 2.70 -6.04 -3.73
CA VAL A 218 2.65 -7.46 -3.35
C VAL A 218 4.06 -8.04 -3.23
N ARG A 219 4.93 -7.79 -4.22
CA ARG A 219 6.33 -8.21 -4.19
C ARG A 219 7.05 -7.63 -2.98
N ARG A 220 6.90 -6.34 -2.73
CA ARG A 220 7.57 -5.66 -1.62
C ARG A 220 7.15 -6.19 -0.27
N ASP A 221 5.86 -6.44 -0.08
CA ASP A 221 5.35 -7.06 1.13
C ASP A 221 5.98 -8.44 1.35
N TYR A 222 6.03 -9.27 0.30
CA TYR A 222 6.67 -10.59 0.35
C TYR A 222 8.15 -10.50 0.72
N GLU A 223 8.93 -9.63 0.06
CA GLU A 223 10.35 -9.38 0.35
C GLU A 223 10.59 -8.95 1.81
N LYS A 224 9.56 -8.38 2.44
CA LYS A 224 9.57 -7.89 3.82
C LYS A 224 8.82 -8.80 4.80
N GLY A 225 8.66 -10.09 4.47
CA GLY A 225 8.05 -11.07 5.36
C GLY A 225 6.54 -10.91 5.54
N GLY A 226 5.85 -10.26 4.61
CA GLY A 226 4.40 -10.01 4.66
C GLY A 226 4.01 -8.73 5.42
N TYR A 227 4.97 -7.87 5.74
CA TYR A 227 4.73 -6.63 6.48
C TYR A 227 4.59 -5.42 5.55
N PRO A 228 3.46 -4.68 5.60
CA PRO A 228 3.16 -3.59 4.66
C PRO A 228 3.73 -2.21 5.06
N PHE A 229 4.68 -2.15 6.00
CA PHE A 229 5.26 -0.90 6.50
C PHE A 229 6.28 -0.27 5.55
N HIS A 230 6.59 -0.93 4.45
CA HIS A 230 7.65 -0.53 3.54
C HIS A 230 7.12 0.10 2.26
N SER A 231 7.81 1.11 1.77
CA SER A 231 7.49 1.72 0.48
C SER A 231 7.84 0.78 -0.68
N PHE A 232 6.98 0.77 -1.69
CA PHE A 232 7.22 0.13 -2.99
C PHE A 232 7.64 1.13 -4.08
N ALA A 233 7.91 2.39 -3.71
CA ALA A 233 8.54 3.38 -4.58
C ALA A 233 10.01 3.08 -4.84
N ASN A 234 10.57 3.69 -5.88
CA ASN A 234 11.95 3.48 -6.34
C ASN A 234 12.27 1.99 -6.58
N GLN A 235 11.34 1.31 -7.23
CA GLN A 235 11.47 -0.11 -7.59
C GLN A 235 11.28 -0.27 -9.10
N PRO A 236 12.06 -1.14 -9.76
CA PRO A 236 11.92 -1.39 -11.18
C PRO A 236 10.54 -1.98 -11.50
N VAL A 237 9.95 -1.54 -12.61
CA VAL A 237 8.68 -2.08 -13.13
C VAL A 237 8.99 -2.97 -14.32
N ASN A 238 8.70 -4.26 -14.17
CA ASN A 238 9.02 -5.28 -15.18
C ASN A 238 7.89 -5.44 -16.21
N GLY A 239 8.21 -5.96 -17.39
CA GLY A 239 7.24 -6.31 -18.43
C GLY A 239 6.72 -5.15 -19.26
N ILE A 240 7.33 -3.98 -19.17
CA ILE A 240 6.97 -2.78 -19.92
C ILE A 240 8.10 -2.35 -20.86
N VAL A 241 7.74 -1.67 -21.94
CA VAL A 241 8.69 -1.11 -22.90
C VAL A 241 8.78 0.41 -22.83
N GLY A 242 7.95 1.05 -22.02
CA GLY A 242 8.00 2.49 -21.79
C GLY A 242 6.75 3.03 -21.09
N PRO A 243 6.80 4.29 -20.65
CA PRO A 243 5.61 5.04 -20.27
C PRO A 243 4.82 5.42 -21.54
N SER A 244 3.49 5.60 -21.41
CA SER A 244 2.62 6.03 -22.54
C SER A 244 3.05 7.38 -23.10
N ARG A 245 3.52 8.29 -22.25
CA ARG A 245 4.21 9.53 -22.61
C ARG A 245 5.50 9.68 -21.79
N PRO A 246 6.55 10.29 -22.35
CA PRO A 246 7.77 10.57 -21.60
C PRO A 246 7.49 11.64 -20.54
N ILE A 247 8.05 11.44 -19.35
CA ILE A 247 8.03 12.43 -18.26
C ILE A 247 9.49 12.74 -17.91
N ALA A 248 9.85 14.04 -18.03
CA ALA A 248 11.17 14.50 -17.61
C ALA A 248 11.29 14.44 -16.09
N PHE A 249 12.40 13.87 -15.61
CA PHE A 249 12.67 13.71 -14.18
C PHE A 249 14.16 13.95 -13.88
N SER A 250 14.43 14.62 -12.78
CA SER A 250 15.79 14.79 -12.25
C SER A 250 15.76 14.74 -10.72
N LEU A 251 16.76 14.09 -10.12
CA LEU A 251 16.93 14.06 -8.66
C LEU A 251 17.40 15.41 -8.08
N THR A 252 17.98 16.27 -8.91
CA THR A 252 18.58 17.54 -8.48
C THR A 252 17.82 18.78 -8.95
N ASP A 253 16.95 18.64 -9.95
CA ASP A 253 16.14 19.75 -10.50
C ASP A 253 14.65 19.55 -10.19
N GLY A 254 14.15 20.35 -9.26
CA GLY A 254 12.75 20.36 -8.85
C GLY A 254 11.76 20.96 -9.87
N ALA A 255 12.26 21.57 -10.95
CA ALA A 255 11.41 22.18 -11.98
C ALA A 255 10.96 21.18 -13.06
N THR A 256 11.42 19.93 -13.01
CA THR A 256 11.01 18.88 -13.97
C THR A 256 9.56 18.44 -13.75
N GLU A 257 8.90 18.01 -14.82
CA GLU A 257 7.50 17.58 -14.79
C GLU A 257 7.25 16.46 -13.76
N GLY A 258 8.16 15.48 -13.68
CA GLY A 258 8.03 14.38 -12.72
C GLY A 258 8.09 14.86 -11.25
N GLN A 259 8.94 15.84 -10.95
CA GLN A 259 9.00 16.43 -9.60
C GLN A 259 7.73 17.23 -9.28
N ASP A 260 7.17 17.91 -10.26
CA ASP A 260 5.93 18.65 -10.08
C ASP A 260 4.72 17.71 -9.87
N LEU A 261 4.60 16.63 -10.65
CA LEU A 261 3.58 15.60 -10.42
C LEU A 261 3.70 14.97 -9.02
N LEU A 262 4.93 14.67 -8.57
CA LEU A 262 5.19 14.18 -7.21
C LEU A 262 4.81 15.21 -6.13
N SER A 263 4.99 16.50 -6.39
CA SER A 263 4.59 17.56 -5.46
C SER A 263 3.07 17.65 -5.30
N ASN A 264 2.33 17.26 -6.35
CA ASN A 264 0.88 17.12 -6.36
C ASN A 264 0.40 15.72 -5.94
N ASN A 265 1.24 14.95 -5.24
CA ASN A 265 0.97 13.61 -4.72
C ASN A 265 0.65 12.55 -5.79
N ILE A 266 1.09 12.73 -7.03
CA ILE A 266 0.91 11.77 -8.12
C ILE A 266 2.19 10.95 -8.28
N GLY A 267 2.09 9.63 -8.17
CA GLY A 267 3.19 8.72 -8.42
C GLY A 267 3.44 8.56 -9.92
N VAL A 268 4.71 8.55 -10.32
CA VAL A 268 5.11 8.61 -11.73
C VAL A 268 5.94 7.39 -12.15
N LEU A 269 5.74 6.96 -13.40
CA LEU A 269 6.57 5.95 -14.06
C LEU A 269 7.67 6.67 -14.85
N ILE A 270 8.92 6.50 -14.42
CA ILE A 270 10.09 7.18 -14.98
C ILE A 270 10.96 6.17 -15.73
N ARG A 271 11.54 6.60 -16.84
CA ARG A 271 12.61 5.87 -17.54
C ARG A 271 13.94 6.18 -16.88
N GLY A 272 14.71 5.14 -16.53
CA GLY A 272 16.10 5.30 -16.14
C GLY A 272 16.99 5.59 -17.36
N GLU A 273 18.03 6.43 -17.19
CA GLU A 273 18.92 6.86 -18.25
C GLU A 273 20.35 6.45 -17.92
N ILE A 274 20.96 5.67 -18.79
CA ILE A 274 22.34 5.17 -18.60
C ILE A 274 23.32 6.33 -18.75
N GLY A 275 24.21 6.50 -17.76
CA GLY A 275 25.27 7.51 -17.78
C GLY A 275 24.80 8.92 -17.47
N VAL A 276 23.61 9.08 -16.86
CA VAL A 276 23.10 10.36 -16.37
C VAL A 276 22.95 10.27 -14.85
N GLU A 277 23.78 10.99 -14.10
CA GLU A 277 23.87 10.90 -12.62
C GLU A 277 22.64 11.49 -11.92
N THR A 278 21.86 12.31 -12.59
CA THR A 278 20.66 12.97 -12.03
C THR A 278 19.38 12.15 -12.20
N THR A 279 19.45 10.99 -12.86
CA THR A 279 18.31 10.08 -13.04
C THR A 279 18.09 9.19 -11.82
N ILE A 280 16.92 8.54 -11.75
CA ILE A 280 16.55 7.65 -10.64
C ILE A 280 17.20 6.25 -10.76
N ALA A 281 17.60 5.83 -11.95
CA ALA A 281 18.18 4.51 -12.19
C ALA A 281 18.99 4.48 -13.51
N ASP A 282 19.97 3.56 -13.58
CA ASP A 282 20.79 3.29 -14.78
C ASP A 282 20.04 2.38 -15.77
N GLY A 283 19.02 2.93 -16.42
CA GLY A 283 18.17 2.20 -17.38
C GLY A 283 16.93 1.55 -16.77
N GLY A 284 16.12 0.91 -17.62
CA GLY A 284 14.83 0.32 -17.23
C GLY A 284 13.77 1.37 -16.93
N PHE A 285 12.74 0.96 -16.20
CA PHE A 285 11.62 1.79 -15.81
C PHE A 285 11.36 1.66 -14.31
N VAL A 286 11.16 2.76 -13.63
CA VAL A 286 11.03 2.81 -12.18
C VAL A 286 9.77 3.56 -11.80
N TYR A 287 9.01 3.00 -10.87
CA TYR A 287 7.90 3.71 -10.24
C TYR A 287 8.42 4.58 -9.10
N VAL A 288 8.11 5.88 -9.16
CA VAL A 288 8.44 6.87 -8.14
C VAL A 288 7.15 7.47 -7.61
N GLY A 289 6.80 7.17 -6.37
CA GLY A 289 5.60 7.68 -5.73
C GLY A 289 5.46 7.12 -4.32
N THR A 290 5.17 7.97 -3.35
CA THR A 290 5.08 7.60 -1.93
C THR A 290 3.76 8.00 -1.32
N ASP A 291 3.01 8.86 -2.02
CA ASP A 291 1.93 9.64 -1.45
C ASP A 291 0.56 9.04 -1.77
N THR A 292 -0.37 9.32 -0.90
CA THR A 292 -1.80 9.13 -1.10
C THR A 292 -2.45 10.46 -1.50
N CYS A 293 -3.74 10.43 -1.84
CA CYS A 293 -4.55 11.63 -2.04
C CYS A 293 -5.02 12.28 -0.72
N ALA A 294 -4.30 12.09 0.38
CA ALA A 294 -4.64 12.74 1.64
C ALA A 294 -4.40 14.25 1.59
N ASP A 295 -5.31 15.02 2.18
CA ASP A 295 -5.10 16.45 2.43
C ASP A 295 -4.30 16.68 3.71
N ASP A 296 -4.19 15.68 4.58
CA ASP A 296 -3.47 15.69 5.84
C ASP A 296 -2.06 15.11 5.68
N GLU A 297 -1.04 15.86 6.09
CA GLU A 297 0.35 15.42 6.05
C GLU A 297 0.63 14.19 6.93
N LEU A 298 -0.13 13.95 8.00
CA LEU A 298 0.02 12.79 8.88
C LEU A 298 -0.23 11.46 8.16
N TRP A 299 -1.15 11.45 7.20
CA TRP A 299 -1.56 10.26 6.45
C TRP A 299 -1.13 10.30 4.98
N ARG A 300 -0.15 11.14 4.70
CA ARG A 300 0.35 11.35 3.34
C ARG A 300 0.92 10.07 2.73
N PHE A 301 1.67 9.29 3.48
CA PHE A 301 2.37 8.12 2.97
C PHE A 301 1.54 6.84 3.03
N TYR A 302 1.41 6.14 1.90
CA TYR A 302 0.63 4.90 1.84
C TYR A 302 1.19 3.78 2.74
N ASN A 303 2.51 3.72 2.99
CA ASN A 303 3.10 2.74 3.89
C ASN A 303 2.69 2.99 5.36
N VAL A 304 2.53 4.25 5.77
CA VAL A 304 2.02 4.63 7.09
C VAL A 304 0.55 4.20 7.22
N VAL A 305 -0.27 4.47 6.21
CA VAL A 305 -1.69 4.07 6.20
C VAL A 305 -1.83 2.55 6.27
N ARG A 306 -1.09 1.82 5.43
CA ARG A 306 -1.11 0.35 5.40
C ARG A 306 -0.54 -0.25 6.69
N GLY A 307 0.53 0.33 7.22
CA GLY A 307 1.12 -0.06 8.49
C GLY A 307 0.15 0.09 9.66
N ARG A 308 -0.57 1.22 9.73
CA ARG A 308 -1.62 1.44 10.73
C ARG A 308 -2.77 0.45 10.59
N ASP A 309 -3.20 0.15 9.37
CA ASP A 309 -4.22 -0.86 9.11
C ASP A 309 -3.76 -2.26 9.57
N TYR A 310 -2.48 -2.60 9.36
CA TYR A 310 -1.90 -3.83 9.87
C TYR A 310 -1.99 -3.92 11.40
N ILE A 311 -1.65 -2.85 12.12
CA ILE A 311 -1.76 -2.81 13.59
C ILE A 311 -3.22 -2.98 14.03
N HIS A 312 -4.16 -2.31 13.36
CA HIS A 312 -5.60 -2.47 13.67
C HIS A 312 -6.06 -3.91 13.48
N LEU A 313 -5.67 -4.55 12.38
CA LEU A 313 -6.02 -5.94 12.10
C LEU A 313 -5.33 -6.93 13.05
N LEU A 314 -4.09 -6.66 13.43
CA LEU A 314 -3.35 -7.41 14.43
C LEU A 314 -4.11 -7.41 15.76
N PHE A 315 -4.55 -6.27 16.23
CA PHE A 315 -5.36 -6.16 17.44
C PHE A 315 -6.73 -6.81 17.29
N LEU A 316 -7.41 -6.59 16.18
CA LEU A 316 -8.73 -7.19 15.92
C LEU A 316 -8.65 -8.72 15.97
N ARG A 317 -7.64 -9.35 15.36
CA ARG A 317 -7.46 -10.80 15.36
C ARG A 317 -7.06 -11.35 16.72
N THR A 318 -6.22 -10.62 17.44
CA THR A 318 -5.69 -11.04 18.73
C THR A 318 -6.71 -10.82 19.87
N LEU A 319 -7.33 -9.63 19.91
CA LEU A 319 -8.20 -9.24 21.01
C LEU A 319 -9.62 -9.82 20.90
N ARG A 320 -10.07 -10.30 19.73
CA ARG A 320 -11.39 -10.96 19.59
C ARG A 320 -11.59 -12.14 20.54
N TYR A 321 -10.49 -12.73 21.04
CA TYR A 321 -10.54 -13.81 22.01
C TYR A 321 -11.18 -13.40 23.33
N TYR A 322 -10.98 -12.14 23.75
CA TYR A 322 -11.49 -11.63 25.01
C TYR A 322 -12.98 -11.25 24.94
N LEU A 323 -13.46 -10.91 23.74
CA LEU A 323 -14.83 -10.42 23.54
C LEU A 323 -15.88 -11.48 23.88
N GLY A 324 -16.80 -11.15 24.79
CA GLY A 324 -17.91 -12.01 25.19
C GLY A 324 -17.53 -13.20 26.09
N LYS A 325 -16.23 -13.47 26.31
CA LYS A 325 -15.76 -14.59 27.12
C LYS A 325 -15.32 -14.18 28.53
N PHE A 326 -14.82 -12.95 28.68
CA PHE A 326 -14.26 -12.47 29.93
C PHE A 326 -15.08 -11.29 30.47
N ASN A 327 -15.24 -11.28 31.79
CA ASN A 327 -15.79 -10.14 32.51
C ASN A 327 -14.74 -9.02 32.62
N ILE A 328 -15.17 -7.78 32.74
CA ILE A 328 -14.28 -6.63 32.97
C ILE A 328 -13.77 -6.71 34.39
N THR A 329 -12.64 -7.34 34.62
CA THR A 329 -11.91 -7.39 35.88
C THR A 329 -10.55 -6.73 35.70
N GLY A 330 -9.90 -6.30 36.78
CA GLY A 330 -8.56 -5.71 36.72
C GLY A 330 -7.56 -6.61 36.01
N GLN A 331 -7.66 -7.93 36.25
CA GLN A 331 -6.80 -8.94 35.64
C GLN A 331 -7.05 -9.08 34.13
N ALA A 332 -8.33 -9.14 33.70
CA ALA A 332 -8.66 -9.21 32.28
C ALA A 332 -8.22 -7.93 31.51
N VAL A 333 -8.40 -6.76 32.13
CA VAL A 333 -7.94 -5.48 31.58
C VAL A 333 -6.42 -5.44 31.40
N GLN A 334 -5.69 -5.87 32.45
CA GLN A 334 -4.22 -5.93 32.40
C GLN A 334 -3.74 -6.92 31.34
N SER A 335 -4.40 -8.07 31.19
CA SER A 335 -4.07 -9.05 30.15
C SER A 335 -4.25 -8.50 28.74
N VAL A 336 -5.33 -7.73 28.47
CA VAL A 336 -5.55 -7.04 27.20
C VAL A 336 -4.44 -6.02 26.93
N ILE A 337 -4.10 -5.18 27.91
CA ILE A 337 -3.04 -4.16 27.78
C ILE A 337 -1.69 -4.83 27.48
N ASN A 338 -1.31 -5.83 28.27
CA ASN A 338 -0.06 -6.57 28.08
C ASN A 338 0.01 -7.22 26.68
N THR A 339 -1.09 -7.80 26.21
CA THR A 339 -1.17 -8.38 24.86
C THR A 339 -0.91 -7.34 23.76
N MET A 340 -1.49 -6.14 23.90
CA MET A 340 -1.24 -5.03 22.97
C MET A 340 0.21 -4.53 23.05
N GLU A 341 0.77 -4.41 24.25
CA GLU A 341 2.15 -3.97 24.46
C GLU A 341 3.15 -4.96 23.86
N PHE A 342 2.95 -6.27 24.04
CA PHE A 342 3.82 -7.29 23.45
C PHE A 342 3.76 -7.26 21.93
N ALA A 343 2.57 -7.15 21.32
CA ALA A 343 2.43 -7.06 19.88
C ALA A 343 3.15 -5.82 19.30
N LEU A 344 3.02 -4.66 19.95
CA LEU A 344 3.71 -3.45 19.51
C LEU A 344 5.21 -3.48 19.79
N ARG A 345 5.63 -4.13 20.87
CA ARG A 345 7.06 -4.33 21.18
C ARG A 345 7.75 -5.16 20.10
N ASP A 346 7.10 -6.22 19.64
CA ASP A 346 7.64 -7.08 18.59
C ASP A 346 7.76 -6.30 17.27
N LEU A 347 6.74 -5.51 16.89
CA LEU A 347 6.81 -4.62 15.73
C LEU A 347 7.92 -3.57 15.84
N LYS A 348 8.19 -3.07 17.05
CA LYS A 348 9.30 -2.13 17.31
C LYS A 348 10.66 -2.83 17.21
N ALA A 349 10.78 -4.06 17.71
CA ALA A 349 12.02 -4.84 17.63
C ALA A 349 12.39 -5.12 16.17
N ASP A 350 11.41 -5.39 15.31
CA ASP A 350 11.56 -5.61 13.87
C ASP A 350 11.65 -4.29 13.07
N GLN A 351 11.69 -3.13 13.74
CA GLN A 351 11.78 -1.79 13.13
C GLN A 351 10.61 -1.42 12.22
N HIS A 352 9.46 -2.04 12.40
CA HIS A 352 8.22 -1.70 11.68
C HIS A 352 7.54 -0.46 12.25
N ILE A 353 7.79 -0.14 13.51
CA ILE A 353 7.40 1.11 14.16
C ILE A 353 8.57 1.71 14.94
N LEU A 354 8.63 3.04 15.02
CA LEU A 354 9.69 3.76 15.75
C LEU A 354 9.45 3.74 17.27
N GLY A 355 8.19 3.78 17.68
CA GLY A 355 7.81 3.80 19.07
C GLY A 355 6.32 3.55 19.26
N TYR A 356 5.93 3.23 20.48
CA TYR A 356 4.54 3.05 20.83
C TYR A 356 4.27 3.41 22.28
N LYS A 357 3.00 3.65 22.59
CA LYS A 357 2.48 3.80 23.95
C LYS A 357 1.09 3.18 24.02
N VAL A 358 0.85 2.34 25.00
CA VAL A 358 -0.48 1.83 25.34
C VAL A 358 -0.92 2.49 26.65
N GLY A 359 -2.16 2.87 26.75
CA GLY A 359 -2.66 3.56 27.94
C GLY A 359 -4.12 3.29 28.21
N PHE A 360 -4.44 3.37 29.50
CA PHE A 360 -5.78 3.33 30.03
C PHE A 360 -6.02 4.63 30.80
N THR A 361 -7.13 5.31 30.53
CA THR A 361 -7.49 6.55 31.23
C THR A 361 -8.84 6.42 31.85
N LYS A 362 -8.99 7.01 33.06
CA LYS A 362 -10.24 6.99 33.82
C LYS A 362 -11.36 7.76 33.10
N ASP A 363 -11.02 8.83 32.42
CA ASP A 363 -11.98 9.70 31.71
C ASP A 363 -12.72 8.99 30.57
N GLN A 364 -12.05 8.05 29.88
CA GLN A 364 -12.64 7.25 28.80
C GLN A 364 -13.38 6.01 29.33
N ASN A 365 -13.17 5.64 30.59
CA ASN A 365 -13.70 4.44 31.22
C ASN A 365 -14.53 4.77 32.44
N SER A 366 -15.63 5.53 32.22
CA SER A 366 -16.55 5.86 33.29
C SER A 366 -17.26 4.61 33.84
N PRO A 367 -17.73 4.64 35.15
CA PRO A 367 -18.48 3.53 35.71
C PRO A 367 -19.70 3.12 34.86
N GLU A 368 -20.35 4.08 34.21
CA GLU A 368 -21.50 3.86 33.32
C GLU A 368 -21.08 3.03 32.08
N ASN A 369 -19.96 3.39 31.44
CA ASN A 369 -19.44 2.65 30.29
C ASN A 369 -19.06 1.22 30.69
N LEU A 370 -18.38 1.06 31.82
CA LEU A 370 -17.96 -0.28 32.29
C LEU A 370 -19.19 -1.15 32.62
N ARG A 371 -20.27 -0.58 33.22
CA ARG A 371 -21.55 -1.30 33.45
C ARG A 371 -22.22 -1.74 32.15
N LEU A 372 -22.02 -1.01 31.05
CA LEU A 372 -22.50 -1.38 29.71
C LEU A 372 -21.57 -2.34 28.99
N GLY A 373 -20.51 -2.84 29.64
CA GLY A 373 -19.54 -3.76 29.01
C GLY A 373 -18.58 -3.06 28.05
N LYS A 374 -18.49 -1.71 28.09
CA LYS A 374 -17.60 -0.91 27.24
C LYS A 374 -16.29 -0.62 27.96
N PHE A 375 -15.20 -1.01 27.34
CA PHE A 375 -13.84 -0.80 27.84
C PHE A 375 -12.98 -0.16 26.74
N THR A 376 -12.29 0.93 27.06
CA THR A 376 -11.49 1.70 26.11
C THR A 376 -10.02 1.61 26.48
N VAL A 377 -9.19 1.13 25.55
CA VAL A 377 -7.74 1.22 25.60
C VAL A 377 -7.27 2.14 24.48
N ARG A 378 -6.39 3.08 24.80
CA ARG A 378 -5.74 3.95 23.83
C ARG A 378 -4.36 3.41 23.51
N PHE A 379 -4.02 3.35 22.23
CA PHE A 379 -2.64 3.18 21.81
C PHE A 379 -2.20 4.32 20.89
N ALA A 380 -0.92 4.60 20.90
CA ALA A 380 -0.24 5.43 19.92
C ALA A 380 0.96 4.63 19.41
N ALA A 381 1.20 4.70 18.13
CA ALA A 381 2.35 4.10 17.47
C ALA A 381 2.80 5.05 16.35
N GLU A 382 4.09 5.03 16.03
CA GLU A 382 4.65 5.84 14.95
C GLU A 382 5.29 4.92 13.93
N GLU A 383 4.70 4.85 12.75
CA GLU A 383 5.23 4.15 11.60
C GLU A 383 6.35 4.98 10.93
N PRO A 384 7.47 4.37 10.51
CA PRO A 384 8.55 5.11 9.87
C PRO A 384 8.10 5.80 8.57
N PRO A 385 8.29 7.12 8.43
CA PRO A 385 8.03 7.80 7.17
C PRO A 385 9.03 7.37 6.09
N VAL A 386 8.65 7.53 4.83
CA VAL A 386 9.55 7.25 3.71
C VAL A 386 10.62 8.34 3.58
N LEU A 387 11.87 7.95 3.37
CA LEU A 387 12.94 8.89 3.03
C LEU A 387 12.72 9.40 1.60
N ARG A 388 12.18 10.60 1.46
CA ARG A 388 11.91 11.25 0.15
C ARG A 388 13.02 12.17 -0.32
N ARG A 389 13.62 12.91 0.61
CA ARG A 389 14.61 13.93 0.30
C ARG A 389 15.80 13.83 1.26
N LEU A 390 16.98 13.70 0.68
CA LEU A 390 18.24 13.77 1.39
C LEU A 390 18.90 15.12 1.10
N VAL A 391 19.23 15.86 2.15
CA VAL A 391 19.98 17.10 2.03
C VAL A 391 21.42 16.86 2.47
N ILE A 392 22.37 17.06 1.56
CA ILE A 392 23.80 16.91 1.83
C ILE A 392 24.41 18.31 1.88
N GLN A 393 24.93 18.68 3.03
CA GLN A 393 25.65 19.93 3.20
C GLN A 393 27.15 19.65 3.12
N SER A 394 27.80 20.20 2.11
CA SER A 394 29.27 20.10 1.93
C SER A 394 29.98 21.38 2.38
N ALA A 395 31.13 21.21 3.01
CA ALA A 395 32.01 22.30 3.40
C ALA A 395 33.46 21.94 3.09
N ARG A 396 34.31 22.95 2.86
CA ARG A 396 35.75 22.75 2.75
C ARG A 396 36.33 22.49 4.14
N TYR A 397 37.23 21.51 4.23
CA TYR A 397 37.92 21.16 5.49
C TYR A 397 39.24 21.92 5.61
N ARG A 398 39.17 23.14 6.16
CA ARG A 398 40.34 24.03 6.33
C ARG A 398 41.50 23.41 7.13
N PRO A 399 41.27 22.61 8.20
CA PRO A 399 42.36 22.02 8.96
C PRO A 399 43.34 21.16 8.14
N ALA A 400 42.89 20.61 7.01
CA ALA A 400 43.77 19.88 6.10
C ALA A 400 44.81 20.80 5.39
N LEU A 401 44.45 22.07 5.17
CA LEU A 401 45.39 23.05 4.62
C LEU A 401 46.37 23.52 5.68
N ASP A 402 45.93 23.68 6.92
CA ASP A 402 46.81 24.06 8.04
C ASP A 402 47.82 22.94 8.30
N ALA A 403 47.42 21.69 8.31
CA ALA A 403 48.31 20.53 8.41
C ALA A 403 49.33 20.43 7.26
N LEU A 404 48.89 20.72 6.00
CA LEU A 404 49.80 20.78 4.86
C LEU A 404 50.87 21.87 5.01
N LEU A 405 50.49 23.02 5.54
CA LEU A 405 51.42 24.11 5.78
C LEU A 405 52.47 23.75 6.86
N ASP A 406 52.03 23.09 7.93
CA ASP A 406 52.93 22.61 8.99
C ASP A 406 53.92 21.54 8.47
N ASP A 407 53.46 20.62 7.65
CA ASP A 407 54.28 19.60 6.99
C ASP A 407 55.32 20.25 6.05
N LEU A 408 54.91 21.23 5.25
CA LEU A 408 55.82 21.98 4.36
C LEU A 408 56.87 22.75 5.12
N LEU A 409 56.52 23.41 6.24
CA LEU A 409 57.47 24.10 7.09
C LEU A 409 58.47 23.12 7.68
N THR A 410 58.02 21.98 8.18
CA THR A 410 58.89 20.92 8.71
C THR A 410 59.87 20.39 7.66
N GLN A 411 59.43 20.20 6.43
CA GLN A 411 60.27 19.72 5.32
C GLN A 411 61.32 20.76 4.90
N LEU A 412 60.94 22.05 4.90
CA LEU A 412 61.87 23.13 4.57
C LEU A 412 62.93 23.36 5.68
N GLU A 413 62.57 23.23 6.96
CA GLU A 413 63.52 23.30 8.08
C GLU A 413 64.48 22.10 8.10
N LEU A 414 64.08 20.91 7.67
CA LEU A 414 64.91 19.73 7.54
C LEU A 414 65.86 19.80 6.32
N ALA A 415 65.57 20.65 5.33
CA ALA A 415 66.36 20.84 4.10
C ALA A 415 67.37 22.01 4.20
N ALA A 416 67.33 22.84 5.26
CA ALA A 416 68.22 23.91 5.53
C ALA A 416 69.34 23.51 6.54
#